data_31c206779b387c59c0437843b4f4db02
#
_entry.id   31c206779b387c59c0437843b4f4db02
#
_cell.length_a   1.000
_cell.length_b   1.000
_cell.length_c   1.000
_cell.angle_alpha   90.00
_cell.angle_beta   90.00
_cell.angle_gamma   90.00
#
_symmetry.space_group_name_H-M   'P 1'
#
loop_
_entity.id
_entity.type
_entity.pdbx_description
1 polymer ?
#
loop_
_entity_poly.entity_id
_entity_poly.type
_entity_poly.pdbx_seq_one_letter_code
_entity_poly.pdbx_strand_id
1 'polypeptide(L)'
;MPLADERDALKLNRVAVGSEYDSLNALDMLHGYMLLRSAKSFHGVSERFSNALADKVNRAQLKATKADELAYSTQTGFGDEWVPDLWSQQIWHRARQDNTILPLFQSIEMPSNPFELPIEGADPTVYFVPETQDEAHLNLGAGNPIPDSKVGSGKVTLNARKLALRVGFSSELVEDAVIPVLNVYREQAVRAITDAIDNVLLNGDATTAGTGNINSDNAAPAATAKYLALNGLRHLPLVDKTANGLNLNGAPSLAKLREARFKMPGKYAARPTDLAWLVDSGTYSALLGLSEFLTVDKAGPLATAQTGQIGFVDGIPVFVSAEMPLTQADGKVASGANTKGQAVCVYRPGWYVGYRRKIAVSVDYLSYYDSYQLTATVRLAFVRFDNEVASCLYNITV
;
A
#
# COMPACT_ATOMS: atom_id res chain seq x y z
N MET A 1 -16.40 -44.07 49.15
CA MET A 1 -15.23 -44.48 48.38
C MET A 1 -15.19 -43.71 47.06
N PRO A 2 -14.96 -42.42 47.09
CA PRO A 2 -14.53 -41.70 45.88
C PRO A 2 -13.43 -40.68 46.12
N LEU A 3 -12.77 -40.68 47.26
CA LEU A 3 -11.70 -39.69 47.58
C LEU A 3 -10.31 -40.02 47.03
N ALA A 4 -10.11 -41.21 46.49
CA ALA A 4 -8.83 -41.61 45.92
C ALA A 4 -8.68 -41.15 44.46
N ASP A 5 -9.73 -41.08 43.67
CA ASP A 5 -9.69 -40.70 42.27
C ASP A 5 -9.54 -39.16 42.04
N GLU A 6 -10.07 -38.35 42.98
CA GLU A 6 -9.89 -36.87 42.93
C GLU A 6 -8.45 -36.46 43.25
N ARG A 7 -7.72 -37.27 44.03
CA ARG A 7 -6.30 -36.99 44.30
C ARG A 7 -5.39 -37.26 43.09
N ASP A 8 -5.79 -38.15 42.20
CA ASP A 8 -5.04 -38.47 41.00
C ASP A 8 -5.31 -37.45 39.87
N ALA A 9 -6.48 -36.82 39.86
CA ALA A 9 -6.81 -35.75 38.92
C ALA A 9 -6.07 -34.41 39.20
N LEU A 10 -5.59 -34.22 40.43
CA LEU A 10 -4.82 -33.04 40.86
C LEU A 10 -3.29 -33.23 40.80
N LYS A 11 -2.82 -34.22 40.05
CA LYS A 11 -1.35 -34.38 39.74
C LYS A 11 -0.83 -33.30 38.81
N LEU A 12 -1.06 -32.04 39.17
CA LEU A 12 -0.40 -30.90 38.58
C LEU A 12 1.03 -30.80 39.12
N ASN A 13 1.99 -31.14 38.30
CA ASN A 13 3.44 -31.00 38.51
C ASN A 13 4.01 -31.67 39.76
N ARG A 14 4.38 -32.94 39.61
CA ARG A 14 5.25 -33.58 40.58
C ARG A 14 6.65 -32.95 40.51
N VAL A 15 7.00 -32.16 41.49
CA VAL A 15 8.39 -31.80 41.71
C VAL A 15 9.07 -33.06 42.22
N ALA A 16 9.92 -33.69 41.38
CA ALA A 16 10.71 -34.85 41.73
C ALA A 16 11.78 -34.40 42.74
N VAL A 17 11.51 -34.60 44.01
CA VAL A 17 12.48 -34.46 45.09
C VAL A 17 13.10 -35.86 45.31
N GLY A 18 14.41 -36.00 45.21
CA GLY A 18 15.14 -37.26 45.16
C GLY A 18 14.66 -38.41 46.05
N SER A 19 15.19 -39.61 45.84
CA SER A 19 14.68 -40.92 46.26
C SER A 19 14.33 -41.12 47.76
N GLU A 20 14.64 -40.17 48.63
CA GLU A 20 14.25 -40.19 50.04
C GLU A 20 12.89 -39.52 50.33
N TYR A 21 12.33 -38.82 49.36
CA TYR A 21 11.08 -38.11 49.54
C TYR A 21 10.19 -38.38 48.33
N ASP A 22 9.24 -39.26 48.48
CA ASP A 22 8.13 -39.39 47.54
C ASP A 22 7.49 -38.05 47.28
N SER A 23 7.22 -37.76 46.03
CA SER A 23 6.74 -36.50 45.47
C SER A 23 5.80 -35.74 46.41
N LEU A 24 6.21 -34.51 46.82
CA LEU A 24 5.31 -33.57 47.49
C LEU A 24 4.24 -33.12 46.50
N ASN A 25 3.02 -33.36 46.80
CA ASN A 25 1.89 -32.83 46.06
C ASN A 25 1.75 -31.36 46.32
N ALA A 26 1.21 -30.59 45.36
CA ALA A 26 0.92 -29.16 45.52
C ALA A 26 0.06 -28.86 46.76
N LEU A 27 -0.78 -29.79 47.14
CA LEU A 27 -1.59 -29.76 48.38
C LEU A 27 -0.72 -29.89 49.64
N ASP A 28 0.33 -30.70 49.63
CA ASP A 28 1.27 -30.82 50.76
C ASP A 28 2.12 -29.56 50.94
N MET A 29 2.49 -28.92 49.78
CA MET A 29 3.17 -27.62 49.78
C MET A 29 2.27 -26.48 50.33
N LEU A 30 1.00 -26.49 49.93
CA LEU A 30 0.02 -25.51 50.38
C LEU A 30 -0.29 -25.70 51.88
N HIS A 31 -0.46 -26.94 52.36
CA HIS A 31 -0.63 -27.26 53.78
C HIS A 31 0.62 -26.87 54.57
N GLY A 32 1.82 -27.18 54.09
CA GLY A 32 3.06 -26.78 54.73
C GLY A 32 3.23 -25.28 54.81
N TYR A 33 2.87 -24.54 53.75
CA TYR A 33 2.90 -23.09 53.76
C TYR A 33 1.86 -22.49 54.68
N MET A 34 0.63 -23.03 54.75
CA MET A 34 -0.39 -22.59 55.71
C MET A 34 0.03 -22.86 57.14
N LEU A 35 0.64 -24.00 57.44
CA LEU A 35 1.16 -24.33 58.75
C LEU A 35 2.30 -23.40 59.19
N LEU A 36 3.22 -23.07 58.31
CA LEU A 36 4.34 -22.14 58.60
C LEU A 36 3.85 -20.70 58.78
N ARG A 37 2.81 -20.28 58.07
CA ARG A 37 2.26 -18.93 58.13
C ARG A 37 1.31 -18.73 59.32
N SER A 38 0.62 -19.78 59.76
CA SER A 38 -0.31 -19.75 60.89
C SER A 38 0.34 -20.11 62.23
N ALA A 39 1.49 -19.52 62.54
CA ALA A 39 2.26 -19.77 63.79
C ALA A 39 1.48 -19.49 65.11
N LYS A 40 0.15 -19.43 65.07
CA LYS A 40 -0.72 -19.33 66.23
C LYS A 40 -1.65 -20.53 66.30
N SER A 41 -1.28 -21.46 67.20
CA SER A 41 -2.08 -22.54 67.79
C SER A 41 -2.85 -23.44 66.83
N PHE A 42 -2.21 -24.48 66.36
CA PHE A 42 -2.90 -25.71 65.94
C PHE A 42 -3.22 -26.57 67.16
N HIS A 43 -4.41 -26.40 67.67
CA HIS A 43 -4.96 -27.37 68.64
C HIS A 43 -5.35 -28.65 67.89
N GLY A 44 -4.56 -29.69 68.03
CA GLY A 44 -4.90 -31.04 67.55
C GLY A 44 -3.95 -31.70 66.56
N VAL A 45 -2.90 -31.03 66.10
CA VAL A 45 -1.84 -31.66 65.28
C VAL A 45 -0.65 -31.95 66.17
N SER A 46 -0.16 -33.21 66.21
CA SER A 46 1.01 -33.54 67.00
C SER A 46 2.22 -32.74 66.55
N GLU A 47 2.98 -32.17 67.52
CA GLU A 47 4.24 -31.44 67.23
C GLU A 47 5.23 -32.19 66.34
N ARG A 48 5.23 -33.52 66.44
CA ARG A 48 6.05 -34.42 65.59
C ARG A 48 5.67 -34.34 64.12
N PHE A 49 4.35 -34.22 63.82
CA PHE A 49 3.91 -34.12 62.44
C PHE A 49 4.16 -32.74 61.86
N SER A 50 3.95 -31.68 62.63
CA SER A 50 4.24 -30.30 62.19
C SER A 50 5.73 -30.06 61.95
N ASN A 51 6.55 -30.60 62.83
CA ASN A 51 8.01 -30.52 62.67
C ASN A 51 8.53 -31.34 61.46
N ALA A 52 7.98 -32.54 61.24
CA ALA A 52 8.31 -33.37 60.12
C ALA A 52 7.92 -32.72 58.79
N LEU A 53 6.77 -32.04 58.73
CA LEU A 53 6.31 -31.33 57.55
C LEU A 53 7.13 -30.06 57.29
N ALA A 54 7.46 -29.30 58.34
CA ALA A 54 8.35 -28.14 58.26
C ALA A 54 9.74 -28.53 57.76
N ASP A 55 10.27 -29.61 58.28
CA ASP A 55 11.57 -30.15 57.82
C ASP A 55 11.54 -30.59 56.34
N LYS A 56 10.43 -31.21 55.90
CA LYS A 56 10.27 -31.57 54.49
C LYS A 56 10.19 -30.33 53.57
N VAL A 57 9.44 -29.30 53.95
CA VAL A 57 9.32 -28.03 53.24
C VAL A 57 10.63 -27.29 53.21
N ASN A 58 11.34 -27.19 54.35
CA ASN A 58 12.63 -26.53 54.40
C ASN A 58 13.69 -27.26 53.56
N ARG A 59 13.70 -28.60 53.54
CA ARG A 59 14.63 -29.39 52.70
C ARG A 59 14.27 -29.28 51.23
N ALA A 60 13.00 -29.17 50.85
CA ALA A 60 12.56 -28.87 49.51
C ALA A 60 12.97 -27.47 49.05
N GLN A 61 12.84 -26.47 49.92
CA GLN A 61 13.32 -25.11 49.66
C GLN A 61 14.85 -25.01 49.56
N LEU A 62 15.59 -25.73 50.42
CA LEU A 62 17.06 -25.80 50.33
C LEU A 62 17.56 -26.49 49.07
N LYS A 63 16.80 -27.45 48.54
CA LYS A 63 17.10 -28.06 47.22
C LYS A 63 16.68 -27.14 46.05
N ALA A 64 15.63 -26.38 46.19
CA ALA A 64 15.22 -25.38 45.20
C ALA A 64 16.17 -24.15 45.15
N THR A 65 16.83 -23.82 46.27
CA THR A 65 17.88 -22.77 46.29
C THR A 65 19.24 -23.26 45.77
N LYS A 66 19.42 -24.55 45.57
CA LYS A 66 20.57 -25.11 44.80
C LYS A 66 20.27 -25.20 43.31
N ALA A 67 19.38 -24.35 42.84
CA ALA A 67 18.82 -24.36 41.50
C ALA A 67 19.75 -23.86 40.38
N ASP A 68 21.05 -23.74 40.65
CA ASP A 68 22.06 -23.62 39.57
C ASP A 68 22.28 -24.93 38.79
N GLU A 69 21.56 -26.00 39.15
CA GLU A 69 21.66 -27.32 38.49
C GLU A 69 20.37 -27.72 37.73
N LEU A 70 19.36 -26.83 37.67
CA LEU A 70 18.16 -27.10 36.88
C LEU A 70 18.41 -26.71 35.41
N ALA A 71 18.11 -27.62 34.50
CA ALA A 71 18.08 -27.32 33.08
C ALA A 71 16.94 -26.36 32.76
N TYR A 72 17.24 -25.24 32.10
CA TYR A 72 16.27 -24.26 31.68
C TYR A 72 16.14 -24.25 30.16
N SER A 73 14.93 -24.10 29.66
CA SER A 73 14.65 -23.98 28.22
C SER A 73 15.10 -22.65 27.57
N THR A 74 15.66 -21.74 28.36
CA THR A 74 16.06 -20.40 27.90
C THR A 74 17.55 -20.08 28.13
N GLN A 75 18.32 -21.02 28.68
CA GLN A 75 19.75 -20.80 28.99
C GLN A 75 20.63 -21.76 28.20
N THR A 76 21.47 -21.22 27.31
CA THR A 76 22.40 -21.97 26.45
C THR A 76 23.34 -22.88 27.26
N GLY A 77 23.39 -24.14 26.92
CA GLY A 77 24.18 -25.17 27.60
C GLY A 77 23.48 -25.87 28.78
N PHE A 78 22.22 -25.51 29.09
CA PHE A 78 21.44 -26.06 30.20
C PHE A 78 20.07 -26.61 29.78
N GLY A 79 19.88 -26.92 28.51
CA GLY A 79 18.71 -27.62 27.99
C GLY A 79 17.89 -26.85 26.95
N ASP A 80 18.29 -25.66 26.55
CA ASP A 80 17.69 -24.94 25.42
C ASP A 80 17.93 -25.66 24.09
N GLU A 81 19.04 -26.36 23.94
CA GLU A 81 19.36 -27.18 22.75
C GLU A 81 18.38 -28.36 22.56
N TRP A 82 17.67 -28.78 23.60
CA TRP A 82 16.72 -29.87 23.55
C TRP A 82 15.28 -29.42 23.33
N VAL A 83 15.03 -28.10 23.39
CA VAL A 83 13.73 -27.53 23.09
C VAL A 83 13.76 -27.09 21.63
N PRO A 84 13.13 -27.84 20.71
CA PRO A 84 13.11 -27.43 19.33
C PRO A 84 12.31 -26.14 19.21
N ASP A 85 12.89 -25.12 18.58
CA ASP A 85 12.19 -23.92 18.16
C ASP A 85 11.13 -24.31 17.12
N LEU A 86 9.89 -24.47 17.57
CA LEU A 86 8.77 -24.75 16.70
C LEU A 86 8.41 -23.50 15.90
N TRP A 87 8.96 -23.39 14.71
CA TRP A 87 8.60 -22.33 13.77
C TRP A 87 7.24 -22.61 13.15
N SER A 88 6.39 -21.62 13.12
CA SER A 88 5.14 -21.70 12.37
C SER A 88 5.44 -21.71 10.87
N GLN A 89 4.86 -22.66 10.14
CA GLN A 89 4.89 -22.65 8.67
C GLN A 89 3.99 -21.56 8.07
N GLN A 90 3.19 -20.89 8.90
CA GLN A 90 2.33 -19.80 8.48
C GLN A 90 3.09 -18.48 8.51
N ILE A 91 3.17 -17.84 7.36
CA ILE A 91 3.77 -16.51 7.21
C ILE A 91 2.67 -15.46 7.38
N TRP A 92 2.89 -14.53 8.31
CA TRP A 92 2.03 -13.37 8.43
C TRP A 92 2.38 -12.37 7.33
N HIS A 93 1.45 -12.17 6.42
CA HIS A 93 1.62 -11.18 5.37
C HIS A 93 1.38 -9.77 5.92
N ARG A 94 2.21 -8.82 5.49
CA ARG A 94 1.96 -7.39 5.76
C ARG A 94 0.67 -6.98 5.06
N ALA A 95 -0.18 -6.21 5.75
CA ALA A 95 -1.33 -5.58 5.12
C ALA A 95 -0.85 -4.64 4.01
N ARG A 96 -1.45 -4.76 2.84
CA ARG A 96 -1.17 -3.93 1.67
C ARG A 96 -2.49 -3.48 1.08
N GLN A 97 -2.48 -2.32 0.45
CA GLN A 97 -3.60 -1.88 -0.36
C GLN A 97 -3.51 -2.57 -1.72
N ASP A 98 -4.64 -3.08 -2.21
CA ASP A 98 -4.74 -3.58 -3.58
C ASP A 98 -4.53 -2.45 -4.58
N ASN A 99 -4.09 -2.79 -5.79
CA ASN A 99 -3.87 -1.83 -6.85
C ASN A 99 -5.16 -1.08 -7.17
N THR A 100 -5.14 0.23 -6.95
CA THR A 100 -6.30 1.09 -7.16
C THR A 100 -6.25 1.87 -8.47
N ILE A 101 -5.05 2.08 -9.01
CA ILE A 101 -4.82 2.99 -10.15
C ILE A 101 -4.87 2.25 -11.47
N LEU A 102 -4.18 1.12 -11.59
CA LEU A 102 -4.12 0.35 -12.81
C LEU A 102 -5.50 -0.05 -13.38
N PRO A 103 -6.47 -0.52 -12.56
CA PRO A 103 -7.79 -0.91 -13.05
C PRO A 103 -8.65 0.24 -13.60
N LEU A 104 -8.27 1.49 -13.35
CA LEU A 104 -9.03 2.66 -13.81
C LEU A 104 -8.86 2.91 -15.30
N PHE A 105 -7.79 2.39 -15.92
CA PHE A 105 -7.40 2.70 -17.29
C PHE A 105 -7.52 1.50 -18.21
N GLN A 106 -7.73 1.80 -19.50
CA GLN A 106 -7.74 0.79 -20.52
C GLN A 106 -6.33 0.30 -20.83
N SER A 107 -6.17 -1.02 -20.97
CA SER A 107 -4.90 -1.64 -21.32
C SER A 107 -4.88 -2.06 -22.78
N ILE A 108 -3.76 -1.83 -23.46
CA ILE A 108 -3.52 -2.21 -24.86
C ILE A 108 -2.26 -3.05 -24.93
N GLU A 109 -2.28 -4.12 -25.72
CA GLU A 109 -1.07 -4.89 -26.01
C GLU A 109 -0.29 -4.23 -27.16
N MET A 110 1.01 -4.03 -26.94
CA MET A 110 1.89 -3.38 -27.90
C MET A 110 2.65 -4.42 -28.73
N PRO A 111 2.39 -4.55 -30.03
CA PRO A 111 3.13 -5.48 -30.89
C PRO A 111 4.55 -5.02 -31.19
N SER A 112 4.83 -3.73 -31.09
CA SER A 112 6.15 -3.11 -31.34
C SER A 112 6.50 -2.10 -30.26
N ASN A 113 7.73 -1.62 -30.26
CA ASN A 113 8.19 -0.50 -29.45
C ASN A 113 9.15 0.37 -30.26
N PRO A 114 8.79 1.59 -30.64
CA PRO A 114 7.55 2.31 -30.28
C PRO A 114 6.30 1.73 -30.96
N PHE A 115 5.13 2.03 -30.39
CA PHE A 115 3.83 1.71 -30.96
C PHE A 115 3.03 3.00 -31.12
N GLU A 116 2.53 3.26 -32.34
CA GLU A 116 1.82 4.50 -32.65
C GLU A 116 0.32 4.22 -32.77
N LEU A 117 -0.46 5.04 -32.05
CA LEU A 117 -1.92 5.04 -32.14
C LEU A 117 -2.34 6.31 -32.89
N PRO A 118 -3.09 6.18 -34.01
CA PRO A 118 -3.69 7.34 -34.63
C PRO A 118 -4.76 7.91 -33.72
N ILE A 119 -4.82 9.23 -33.62
CA ILE A 119 -5.86 9.96 -32.91
C ILE A 119 -6.51 10.93 -33.88
N GLU A 120 -7.78 11.18 -33.65
CA GLU A 120 -8.53 12.25 -34.29
C GLU A 120 -7.90 13.59 -33.91
N GLY A 121 -7.61 14.43 -34.85
CA GLY A 121 -7.02 15.76 -34.65
C GLY A 121 -8.09 16.84 -34.48
N ALA A 122 -7.84 18.00 -35.06
CA ALA A 122 -8.79 19.09 -35.00
C ALA A 122 -10.00 18.82 -35.91
N ASP A 123 -11.18 19.09 -35.38
CA ASP A 123 -12.43 19.07 -36.14
C ASP A 123 -12.43 20.12 -37.25
N PRO A 124 -13.14 19.87 -38.34
CA PRO A 124 -13.30 20.87 -39.37
C PRO A 124 -14.04 22.09 -38.81
N THR A 125 -13.61 23.26 -39.22
CA THR A 125 -14.25 24.53 -38.80
C THR A 125 -15.51 24.76 -39.62
N VAL A 126 -16.62 25.05 -38.92
CA VAL A 126 -17.88 25.45 -39.56
C VAL A 126 -17.89 26.97 -39.66
N TYR A 127 -18.20 27.46 -40.85
CA TYR A 127 -18.25 28.88 -41.11
C TYR A 127 -19.71 29.30 -41.37
N PHE A 128 -20.05 30.48 -40.90
CA PHE A 128 -21.23 31.17 -41.38
C PHE A 128 -20.93 31.84 -42.72
N VAL A 129 -21.64 31.48 -43.75
CA VAL A 129 -21.50 32.05 -45.08
C VAL A 129 -22.78 32.83 -45.39
N PRO A 130 -22.72 34.17 -45.54
CA PRO A 130 -23.88 34.92 -45.88
C PRO A 130 -24.31 34.62 -47.33
N GLU A 131 -25.61 34.82 -47.61
CA GLU A 131 -26.17 34.67 -48.95
C GLU A 131 -25.47 35.62 -49.94
N THR A 132 -25.07 35.09 -51.10
CA THR A 132 -24.49 35.88 -52.16
C THR A 132 -25.64 36.60 -52.89
N GLN A 133 -25.66 37.91 -52.78
CA GLN A 133 -26.72 38.75 -53.40
C GLN A 133 -26.33 39.28 -54.78
N ASP A 134 -25.14 38.99 -55.27
CA ASP A 134 -24.60 39.56 -56.50
C ASP A 134 -24.51 38.49 -57.58
N GLU A 135 -24.93 38.81 -58.79
CA GLU A 135 -24.79 37.93 -59.99
C GLU A 135 -23.31 37.66 -60.32
N ALA A 136 -22.39 38.40 -59.75
CA ALA A 136 -20.94 38.21 -59.85
C ALA A 136 -20.44 36.87 -59.29
N HIS A 137 -21.23 36.10 -58.57
CA HIS A 137 -20.88 34.77 -58.07
C HIS A 137 -20.67 33.72 -59.20
N LEU A 138 -21.16 33.98 -60.38
CA LEU A 138 -20.89 33.15 -61.56
C LEU A 138 -19.46 33.31 -62.10
N ASN A 139 -18.75 34.36 -61.71
CA ASN A 139 -17.35 34.56 -62.05
C ASN A 139 -16.47 34.04 -60.92
N LEU A 140 -15.59 33.08 -61.23
CA LEU A 140 -14.60 32.54 -60.29
C LEU A 140 -13.85 33.68 -59.58
N GLY A 141 -14.13 33.90 -58.29
CA GLY A 141 -13.48 34.93 -57.45
C GLY A 141 -14.37 36.09 -56.98
N ALA A 142 -15.63 36.21 -57.44
CA ALA A 142 -16.61 37.15 -56.94
C ALA A 142 -17.73 36.42 -56.18
N GLY A 143 -18.13 36.89 -55.03
CA GLY A 143 -19.15 36.30 -54.16
C GLY A 143 -18.60 35.84 -52.79
N ASN A 144 -19.42 35.15 -52.03
CA ASN A 144 -19.06 34.60 -50.72
C ASN A 144 -18.76 33.08 -50.83
N PRO A 145 -17.52 32.67 -51.20
CA PRO A 145 -17.19 31.25 -51.27
C PRO A 145 -17.24 30.64 -49.84
N ILE A 146 -17.66 29.38 -49.81
CA ILE A 146 -17.54 28.61 -48.55
C ILE A 146 -16.02 28.41 -48.28
N PRO A 147 -15.50 28.87 -47.14
CA PRO A 147 -14.10 28.71 -46.82
C PRO A 147 -13.70 27.22 -46.70
N ASP A 148 -12.54 26.89 -47.17
CA ASP A 148 -12.01 25.54 -47.01
C ASP A 148 -11.70 25.21 -45.56
N SER A 149 -12.10 24.05 -45.12
CA SER A 149 -11.81 23.52 -43.81
C SER A 149 -11.06 22.19 -43.94
N LYS A 150 -10.09 21.96 -43.06
CA LYS A 150 -9.29 20.74 -43.05
C LYS A 150 -9.56 19.93 -41.79
N VAL A 151 -9.67 18.63 -41.94
CA VAL A 151 -9.68 17.69 -40.81
C VAL A 151 -8.25 17.47 -40.34
N GLY A 152 -8.01 17.66 -39.06
CA GLY A 152 -6.72 17.35 -38.45
C GLY A 152 -6.54 15.85 -38.26
N SER A 153 -5.28 15.41 -38.26
CA SER A 153 -4.92 14.06 -37.84
C SER A 153 -3.73 14.16 -36.87
N GLY A 154 -3.72 13.28 -35.90
CA GLY A 154 -2.64 13.20 -34.92
C GLY A 154 -2.24 11.77 -34.63
N LYS A 155 -1.16 11.59 -33.91
CA LYS A 155 -0.73 10.28 -33.42
C LYS A 155 -0.17 10.41 -32.00
N VAL A 156 -0.40 9.37 -31.21
CA VAL A 156 0.22 9.22 -29.88
C VAL A 156 1.16 8.03 -29.93
N THR A 157 2.37 8.24 -29.48
CA THR A 157 3.44 7.24 -29.48
C THR A 157 3.61 6.64 -28.10
N LEU A 158 3.40 5.33 -27.99
CA LEU A 158 3.67 4.57 -26.79
C LEU A 158 5.11 4.05 -26.80
N ASN A 159 5.89 4.45 -25.81
CA ASN A 159 7.25 4.00 -25.59
C ASN A 159 7.32 3.15 -24.33
N ALA A 160 7.42 1.82 -24.49
CA ALA A 160 7.48 0.93 -23.33
C ALA A 160 8.83 0.99 -22.63
N ARG A 161 8.80 1.30 -21.35
CA ARG A 161 9.95 1.26 -20.45
C ARG A 161 9.94 -0.01 -19.61
N LYS A 162 11.11 -0.42 -19.14
CA LYS A 162 11.28 -1.64 -18.34
C LYS A 162 11.36 -1.30 -16.86
N LEU A 163 10.50 -1.90 -16.05
CA LEU A 163 10.68 -2.00 -14.61
C LEU A 163 11.15 -3.42 -14.30
N ALA A 164 12.14 -3.53 -13.43
CA ALA A 164 12.75 -4.81 -13.10
C ALA A 164 13.18 -4.82 -11.63
N LEU A 165 13.09 -5.99 -11.02
CA LEU A 165 13.71 -6.27 -9.73
C LEU A 165 14.50 -7.57 -9.82
N ARG A 166 15.50 -7.70 -8.95
CA ARG A 166 16.32 -8.89 -8.81
C ARG A 166 16.54 -9.17 -7.34
N VAL A 167 16.32 -10.41 -6.94
CA VAL A 167 16.58 -10.92 -5.58
C VAL A 167 17.50 -12.12 -5.70
N GLY A 168 18.63 -12.09 -5.01
CA GLY A 168 19.53 -13.22 -4.89
C GLY A 168 19.38 -13.91 -3.52
N PHE A 169 19.48 -15.22 -3.48
CA PHE A 169 19.49 -16.02 -2.24
C PHE A 169 20.34 -17.28 -2.44
N SER A 170 20.96 -17.77 -1.34
CA SER A 170 21.84 -18.95 -1.39
C SER A 170 21.05 -20.23 -1.61
N SER A 171 21.71 -21.27 -2.14
CA SER A 171 21.14 -22.61 -2.25
C SER A 171 20.86 -23.20 -0.87
N GLU A 172 21.74 -22.97 0.10
CA GLU A 172 21.60 -23.42 1.48
C GLU A 172 20.31 -22.91 2.13
N LEU A 173 19.94 -21.64 1.88
CA LEU A 173 18.67 -21.09 2.38
C LEU A 173 17.45 -21.85 1.84
N VAL A 174 17.53 -22.38 0.62
CA VAL A 174 16.43 -23.15 0.03
C VAL A 174 16.35 -24.55 0.61
N GLU A 175 17.51 -25.14 0.95
CA GLU A 175 17.61 -26.49 1.50
C GLU A 175 17.23 -26.54 2.98
N ASP A 176 17.69 -25.55 3.76
CA ASP A 176 17.51 -25.53 5.22
C ASP A 176 16.23 -24.83 5.69
N ALA A 177 15.55 -24.11 4.79
CA ALA A 177 14.36 -23.34 5.18
C ALA A 177 13.14 -24.26 5.44
N VAL A 178 12.53 -24.07 6.60
CA VAL A 178 11.25 -24.72 6.98
C VAL A 178 10.10 -24.30 6.06
N ILE A 179 10.23 -23.15 5.40
CA ILE A 179 9.20 -22.51 4.57
C ILE A 179 9.61 -22.59 3.10
N PRO A 180 8.68 -22.75 2.14
CA PRO A 180 9.00 -22.75 0.70
C PRO A 180 9.42 -21.36 0.22
N VAL A 181 10.68 -20.99 0.49
CA VAL A 181 11.27 -19.65 0.27
C VAL A 181 11.06 -19.16 -1.16
N LEU A 182 11.22 -20.03 -2.15
CA LEU A 182 11.09 -19.68 -3.56
C LEU A 182 9.67 -19.15 -3.92
N ASN A 183 8.63 -19.80 -3.40
CA ASN A 183 7.26 -19.39 -3.66
C ASN A 183 6.95 -18.05 -3.00
N VAL A 184 7.43 -17.86 -1.77
CA VAL A 184 7.28 -16.60 -1.03
C VAL A 184 7.96 -15.44 -1.76
N TYR A 185 9.19 -15.64 -2.20
CA TYR A 185 9.92 -14.60 -2.94
C TYR A 185 9.29 -14.29 -4.30
N ARG A 186 8.75 -15.31 -4.98
CA ARG A 186 8.02 -15.11 -6.23
C ARG A 186 6.78 -14.24 -6.02
N GLU A 187 5.97 -14.53 -5.01
CA GLU A 187 4.79 -13.72 -4.68
C GLU A 187 5.18 -12.29 -4.29
N GLN A 188 6.18 -12.13 -3.43
CA GLN A 188 6.66 -10.81 -3.03
C GLN A 188 7.20 -10.01 -4.21
N ALA A 189 7.90 -10.64 -5.14
CA ALA A 189 8.41 -10.01 -6.36
C ALA A 189 7.27 -9.52 -7.27
N VAL A 190 6.24 -10.34 -7.48
CA VAL A 190 5.07 -9.95 -8.26
C VAL A 190 4.35 -8.77 -7.60
N ARG A 191 4.10 -8.84 -6.30
CA ARG A 191 3.48 -7.75 -5.53
C ARG A 191 4.29 -6.45 -5.60
N ALA A 192 5.61 -6.53 -5.43
CA ALA A 192 6.48 -5.35 -5.49
C ALA A 192 6.47 -4.67 -6.88
N ILE A 193 6.42 -5.47 -7.96
CA ILE A 193 6.27 -4.91 -9.32
C ILE A 193 4.90 -4.28 -9.50
N THR A 194 3.84 -4.88 -8.98
CA THR A 194 2.49 -4.37 -9.09
C THR A 194 2.33 -3.04 -8.34
N ASP A 195 2.86 -2.95 -7.11
CA ASP A 195 2.94 -1.67 -6.37
C ASP A 195 3.79 -0.62 -7.11
N ALA A 196 4.89 -1.06 -7.73
CA ALA A 196 5.72 -0.16 -8.53
C ALA A 196 5.01 0.36 -9.78
N ILE A 197 4.15 -0.44 -10.41
CA ILE A 197 3.32 0.00 -11.54
C ILE A 197 2.37 1.10 -11.10
N ASP A 198 1.60 0.91 -10.01
CA ASP A 198 0.68 1.93 -9.50
C ASP A 198 1.42 3.22 -9.12
N ASN A 199 2.58 3.09 -8.47
CA ASN A 199 3.41 4.25 -8.14
C ASN A 199 3.86 5.02 -9.39
N VAL A 200 4.32 4.33 -10.43
CA VAL A 200 4.80 4.96 -11.66
C VAL A 200 3.65 5.59 -12.45
N LEU A 201 2.48 4.94 -12.50
CA LEU A 201 1.30 5.52 -13.15
C LEU A 201 0.85 6.82 -12.48
N LEU A 202 0.95 6.91 -11.16
CA LEU A 202 0.56 8.09 -10.40
C LEU A 202 1.65 9.16 -10.37
N ASN A 203 2.86 8.77 -9.94
CA ASN A 203 3.95 9.66 -9.58
C ASN A 203 5.06 9.76 -10.65
N GLY A 204 4.90 9.07 -11.78
CA GLY A 204 5.91 9.07 -12.82
C GLY A 204 6.28 10.48 -13.27
N ASP A 205 7.59 10.74 -13.42
CA ASP A 205 8.15 11.95 -13.97
C ASP A 205 9.53 11.65 -14.51
N ALA A 206 9.66 11.73 -15.81
CA ALA A 206 10.90 11.42 -16.53
C ALA A 206 11.97 12.53 -16.44
N THR A 207 11.73 13.60 -15.71
CA THR A 207 12.67 14.70 -15.53
C THR A 207 13.86 14.25 -14.69
N THR A 208 15.07 14.32 -15.25
CA THR A 208 16.32 13.91 -14.59
C THR A 208 17.09 15.09 -13.98
N ALA A 209 16.61 16.31 -14.20
CA ALA A 209 17.24 17.51 -13.65
C ALA A 209 17.17 17.55 -12.12
N GLY A 210 18.10 18.25 -11.48
CA GLY A 210 18.18 18.41 -10.04
C GLY A 210 17.03 19.21 -9.42
N THR A 211 16.27 19.93 -10.23
CA THR A 211 15.05 20.65 -9.84
C THR A 211 13.98 20.38 -10.89
N GLY A 212 12.74 20.39 -10.47
CA GLY A 212 11.60 20.25 -11.37
C GLY A 212 10.97 18.86 -11.42
N ASN A 213 11.63 17.81 -10.94
CA ASN A 213 10.99 16.51 -10.78
C ASN A 213 9.98 16.58 -9.64
N ILE A 214 8.75 16.10 -9.88
CA ILE A 214 7.67 16.14 -8.89
C ILE A 214 7.92 15.26 -7.65
N ASN A 215 8.89 14.36 -7.72
CA ASN A 215 9.22 13.44 -6.61
C ASN A 215 10.55 13.79 -5.93
N SER A 216 11.29 14.78 -6.44
CA SER A 216 12.60 15.16 -5.92
C SER A 216 12.91 16.59 -6.31
N ASP A 217 12.24 17.56 -5.68
CA ASP A 217 12.33 18.96 -6.10
C ASP A 217 13.70 19.61 -5.82
N ASN A 218 14.42 19.16 -4.79
CA ASN A 218 15.66 19.79 -4.33
C ASN A 218 16.94 19.01 -4.65
N ALA A 219 16.82 17.85 -5.31
CA ALA A 219 17.96 17.00 -5.63
C ALA A 219 17.74 16.24 -6.94
N ALA A 220 18.82 15.96 -7.66
CA ALA A 220 18.74 15.10 -8.83
C ALA A 220 18.25 13.70 -8.41
N PRO A 221 17.22 13.15 -9.07
CA PRO A 221 16.75 11.81 -8.76
C PRO A 221 17.84 10.77 -9.07
N ALA A 222 17.85 9.67 -8.29
CA ALA A 222 18.75 8.56 -8.61
C ALA A 222 18.41 8.00 -10.01
N ALA A 223 19.42 7.71 -10.81
CA ALA A 223 19.24 7.24 -12.19
C ALA A 223 18.41 5.94 -12.31
N THR A 224 18.28 5.19 -11.21
CA THR A 224 17.50 3.96 -11.11
C THR A 224 16.14 4.15 -10.45
N ALA A 225 15.74 5.39 -10.15
CA ALA A 225 14.45 5.66 -9.51
C ALA A 225 13.30 5.21 -10.41
N LYS A 226 12.37 4.42 -9.84
CA LYS A 226 11.27 3.81 -10.60
C LYS A 226 10.38 4.85 -11.30
N TYR A 227 10.16 5.99 -10.68
CA TYR A 227 9.32 7.07 -11.21
C TYR A 227 9.89 7.78 -12.45
N LEU A 228 11.18 7.61 -12.77
CA LEU A 228 11.76 8.13 -14.01
C LEU A 228 11.33 7.36 -15.28
N ALA A 229 10.64 6.24 -15.12
CA ALA A 229 10.29 5.39 -16.25
C ALA A 229 9.29 6.06 -17.20
N LEU A 230 8.27 6.72 -16.67
CA LEU A 230 7.13 7.27 -17.43
C LEU A 230 6.67 8.59 -16.81
N ASN A 231 5.84 9.35 -17.54
CA ASN A 231 5.14 10.51 -17.00
C ASN A 231 3.75 10.04 -16.50
N GLY A 232 3.52 10.22 -15.21
CA GLY A 232 2.30 9.79 -14.52
C GLY A 232 1.19 10.85 -14.50
N LEU A 233 0.13 10.51 -13.77
CA LEU A 233 -1.07 11.36 -13.65
C LEU A 233 -0.78 12.73 -13.04
N ARG A 234 0.06 12.79 -11.99
CA ARG A 234 0.41 14.03 -11.30
C ARG A 234 1.30 14.94 -12.13
N HIS A 235 2.10 14.37 -13.03
CA HIS A 235 3.01 15.14 -13.91
C HIS A 235 2.24 16.10 -14.81
N LEU A 236 1.09 15.68 -15.34
CA LEU A 236 0.31 16.50 -16.26
C LEU A 236 -0.09 17.87 -15.65
N PRO A 237 -0.86 17.93 -14.53
CA PRO A 237 -1.31 19.19 -13.96
C PRO A 237 -0.21 19.97 -13.20
N LEU A 238 0.91 19.34 -12.84
CA LEU A 238 1.97 20.01 -12.09
C LEU A 238 3.11 20.52 -12.98
N VAL A 239 3.31 19.92 -14.16
CA VAL A 239 4.44 20.24 -15.05
C VAL A 239 3.98 20.65 -16.45
N ASP A 240 3.26 19.77 -17.16
CA ASP A 240 2.92 19.98 -18.56
C ASP A 240 1.81 21.02 -18.77
N LYS A 241 0.78 20.99 -17.92
CA LYS A 241 -0.38 21.91 -18.01
C LYS A 241 -0.70 22.48 -16.63
N THR A 242 0.12 23.36 -16.15
CA THR A 242 0.00 23.97 -14.81
C THR A 242 -1.31 24.74 -14.60
N ALA A 243 -2.00 25.17 -15.69
CA ALA A 243 -3.33 25.76 -15.61
C ALA A 243 -4.41 24.80 -15.05
N ASN A 244 -4.17 23.48 -15.13
CA ASN A 244 -5.03 22.45 -14.56
C ASN A 244 -4.72 22.16 -13.07
N GLY A 245 -3.66 22.78 -12.53
CA GLY A 245 -3.33 22.74 -11.11
C GLY A 245 -4.06 23.85 -10.34
N LEU A 246 -4.64 23.51 -9.20
CA LEU A 246 -5.25 24.47 -8.26
C LEU A 246 -4.51 24.42 -6.92
N ASN A 247 -3.87 25.51 -6.56
CA ASN A 247 -3.26 25.67 -5.24
C ASN A 247 -4.31 26.10 -4.24
N LEU A 248 -4.63 25.24 -3.27
CA LEU A 248 -5.67 25.50 -2.29
C LEU A 248 -5.19 26.40 -1.15
N ASN A 249 -4.00 26.11 -0.64
CA ASN A 249 -3.42 26.74 0.54
C ASN A 249 -4.39 26.79 1.76
N GLY A 250 -5.05 25.68 2.06
CA GLY A 250 -6.03 25.62 3.14
C GLY A 250 -6.72 24.27 3.27
N ALA A 251 -7.79 24.23 4.07
CA ALA A 251 -8.61 23.05 4.25
C ALA A 251 -9.42 22.72 2.99
N PRO A 252 -9.66 21.45 2.69
CA PRO A 252 -10.47 21.07 1.53
C PRO A 252 -11.93 21.47 1.73
N SER A 253 -12.62 21.77 0.63
CA SER A 253 -14.05 22.00 0.61
C SER A 253 -14.65 21.47 -0.68
N LEU A 254 -15.96 21.19 -0.67
CA LEU A 254 -16.68 20.72 -1.86
C LEU A 254 -16.60 21.73 -3.00
N ALA A 255 -16.67 23.03 -2.69
CA ALA A 255 -16.53 24.09 -3.67
C ALA A 255 -15.17 24.07 -4.38
N LYS A 256 -14.10 23.82 -3.62
CA LYS A 256 -12.73 23.75 -4.17
C LYS A 256 -12.47 22.48 -4.98
N LEU A 257 -13.08 21.37 -4.61
CA LEU A 257 -13.06 20.16 -5.43
C LEU A 257 -13.76 20.38 -6.78
N ARG A 258 -14.93 21.06 -6.77
CA ARG A 258 -15.62 21.46 -7.99
C ARG A 258 -14.78 22.39 -8.85
N GLU A 259 -14.16 23.41 -8.25
CA GLU A 259 -13.26 24.33 -8.95
C GLU A 259 -12.10 23.56 -9.60
N ALA A 260 -11.47 22.64 -8.89
CA ALA A 260 -10.38 21.81 -9.42
C ALA A 260 -10.85 20.91 -10.58
N ARG A 261 -12.05 20.30 -10.47
CA ARG A 261 -12.65 19.53 -11.55
C ARG A 261 -12.81 20.35 -12.83
N PHE A 262 -13.34 21.56 -12.72
CA PHE A 262 -13.60 22.44 -13.86
C PHE A 262 -12.39 23.23 -14.33
N LYS A 263 -11.18 22.96 -13.79
CA LYS A 263 -9.92 23.34 -14.45
C LYS A 263 -9.71 22.56 -15.74
N MET A 264 -10.26 21.36 -15.83
CA MET A 264 -10.35 20.65 -17.10
C MET A 264 -11.42 21.27 -17.99
N PRO A 265 -11.26 21.24 -19.32
CA PRO A 265 -12.31 21.68 -20.26
C PRO A 265 -13.62 20.96 -20.03
N GLY A 266 -14.74 21.67 -20.30
CA GLY A 266 -16.08 21.12 -20.11
C GLY A 266 -16.34 19.80 -20.82
N LYS A 267 -15.71 19.56 -21.99
CA LYS A 267 -15.80 18.29 -22.72
C LYS A 267 -15.36 17.07 -21.90
N TYR A 268 -14.39 17.23 -20.97
CA TYR A 268 -13.92 16.18 -20.07
C TYR A 268 -14.59 16.27 -18.69
N ALA A 269 -14.76 17.49 -18.18
CA ALA A 269 -15.28 17.71 -16.83
C ALA A 269 -16.78 17.43 -16.69
N ALA A 270 -17.57 17.45 -17.79
CA ALA A 270 -19.03 17.41 -17.71
C ALA A 270 -19.59 16.06 -17.24
N ARG A 271 -18.93 14.93 -17.53
CA ARG A 271 -19.44 13.58 -17.26
C ARG A 271 -18.81 13.01 -15.99
N PRO A 272 -19.54 12.96 -14.84
CA PRO A 272 -18.99 12.41 -13.59
C PRO A 272 -18.60 10.94 -13.70
N THR A 273 -19.33 10.16 -14.48
CA THR A 273 -19.12 8.71 -14.66
C THR A 273 -17.77 8.35 -15.26
N ASP A 274 -17.20 9.24 -16.07
CA ASP A 274 -15.93 9.02 -16.75
C ASP A 274 -14.73 9.55 -15.94
N LEU A 275 -15.01 10.22 -14.83
CA LEU A 275 -14.03 10.81 -13.94
C LEU A 275 -13.70 9.86 -12.77
N ALA A 276 -12.55 10.11 -12.13
CA ALA A 276 -12.19 9.51 -10.87
C ALA A 276 -11.36 10.51 -10.05
N TRP A 277 -11.61 10.56 -8.75
CA TRP A 277 -10.76 11.25 -7.79
C TRP A 277 -9.77 10.28 -7.20
N LEU A 278 -8.50 10.62 -7.23
CA LEU A 278 -7.42 9.95 -6.51
C LEU A 278 -6.95 10.89 -5.40
N VAL A 279 -6.95 10.38 -4.17
CA VAL A 279 -6.60 11.19 -2.99
C VAL A 279 -5.59 10.47 -2.11
N ASP A 280 -4.79 11.22 -1.38
CA ASP A 280 -3.97 10.68 -0.31
C ASP A 280 -4.81 10.43 0.96
N SER A 281 -4.28 9.64 1.89
CA SER A 281 -4.98 9.27 3.13
C SER A 281 -5.27 10.46 4.04
N GLY A 282 -4.39 11.46 4.08
CA GLY A 282 -4.58 12.67 4.88
C GLY A 282 -5.71 13.54 4.33
N THR A 283 -5.69 13.81 3.02
CA THR A 283 -6.77 14.53 2.34
C THR A 283 -8.10 13.78 2.49
N TYR A 284 -8.10 12.45 2.36
CA TYR A 284 -9.31 11.66 2.55
C TYR A 284 -9.87 11.81 3.97
N SER A 285 -9.01 11.76 4.99
CA SER A 285 -9.42 12.00 6.39
C SER A 285 -10.04 13.39 6.57
N ALA A 286 -9.45 14.42 5.95
CA ALA A 286 -10.00 15.77 5.99
C ALA A 286 -11.35 15.88 5.26
N LEU A 287 -11.54 15.15 4.16
CA LEU A 287 -12.81 15.09 3.45
C LEU A 287 -13.92 14.41 4.26
N LEU A 288 -13.60 13.35 5.02
CA LEU A 288 -14.56 12.68 5.90
C LEU A 288 -15.15 13.63 6.96
N GLY A 289 -14.38 14.64 7.37
CA GLY A 289 -14.80 15.66 8.35
C GLY A 289 -15.69 16.77 7.78
N LEU A 290 -15.92 16.81 6.46
CA LEU A 290 -16.75 17.85 5.86
C LEU A 290 -18.22 17.68 6.24
N SER A 291 -18.86 18.77 6.65
CA SER A 291 -20.26 18.78 7.10
C SER A 291 -21.25 18.32 6.02
N GLU A 292 -20.89 18.44 4.75
CA GLU A 292 -21.70 18.03 3.60
C GLU A 292 -21.83 16.52 3.48
N PHE A 293 -20.84 15.77 3.96
CA PHE A 293 -20.82 14.30 3.94
C PHE A 293 -21.09 13.67 5.29
N LEU A 294 -20.81 14.41 6.38
CA LEU A 294 -20.78 13.86 7.73
C LEU A 294 -22.18 13.51 8.24
N THR A 295 -23.19 14.34 7.97
CA THR A 295 -24.50 14.23 8.60
C THR A 295 -25.55 13.59 7.70
N VAL A 296 -26.43 12.78 8.32
CA VAL A 296 -27.56 12.11 7.62
C VAL A 296 -28.55 13.14 7.03
N ASP A 297 -28.69 14.28 7.66
CA ASP A 297 -29.56 15.38 7.18
C ASP A 297 -29.15 15.86 5.79
N LYS A 298 -27.85 15.89 5.49
CA LYS A 298 -27.34 16.37 4.20
C LYS A 298 -27.01 15.24 3.22
N ALA A 299 -26.48 14.12 3.71
CA ALA A 299 -25.99 13.01 2.89
C ALA A 299 -26.92 11.78 2.87
N GLY A 300 -27.99 11.79 3.68
CA GLY A 300 -28.91 10.66 3.78
C GLY A 300 -28.22 9.37 4.28
N PRO A 301 -28.60 8.18 3.75
CA PRO A 301 -28.02 6.90 4.15
C PRO A 301 -26.53 6.77 3.85
N LEU A 302 -25.96 7.62 3.01
CA LEU A 302 -24.54 7.63 2.63
C LEU A 302 -23.68 8.52 3.52
N ALA A 303 -24.26 9.05 4.62
CA ALA A 303 -23.51 9.89 5.57
C ALA A 303 -22.27 9.17 6.10
N THR A 304 -21.14 9.85 6.11
CA THR A 304 -19.85 9.28 6.56
C THR A 304 -19.86 8.89 8.04
N ALA A 305 -20.70 9.55 8.86
CA ALA A 305 -20.92 9.18 10.25
C ALA A 305 -21.51 7.76 10.41
N GLN A 306 -22.22 7.24 9.40
CA GLN A 306 -22.79 5.89 9.41
C GLN A 306 -21.94 4.89 8.64
N THR A 307 -21.40 5.28 7.47
CA THR A 307 -20.70 4.38 6.56
C THR A 307 -19.19 4.32 6.84
N GLY A 308 -18.63 5.36 7.46
CA GLY A 308 -17.18 5.47 7.68
C GLY A 308 -16.37 5.72 6.41
N GLN A 309 -17.02 5.94 5.27
CA GLN A 309 -16.35 6.14 3.98
C GLN A 309 -17.10 7.10 3.06
N ILE A 310 -16.36 7.80 2.21
CA ILE A 310 -16.88 8.55 1.07
C ILE A 310 -16.69 7.70 -0.18
N GLY A 311 -17.79 7.26 -0.80
CA GLY A 311 -17.73 6.54 -2.07
C GLY A 311 -17.66 7.47 -3.28
N PHE A 312 -18.37 8.59 -3.22
CA PHE A 312 -18.53 9.52 -4.33
C PHE A 312 -18.53 10.97 -3.85
N VAL A 313 -17.93 11.83 -4.66
CA VAL A 313 -18.03 13.29 -4.54
C VAL A 313 -18.62 13.83 -5.84
N ASP A 314 -19.77 14.48 -5.77
CA ASP A 314 -20.52 14.96 -6.95
C ASP A 314 -20.74 13.88 -8.04
N GLY A 315 -20.99 12.63 -7.63
CA GLY A 315 -21.18 11.49 -8.53
C GLY A 315 -19.86 10.93 -9.13
N ILE A 316 -18.72 11.43 -8.70
CA ILE A 316 -17.39 10.94 -9.11
C ILE A 316 -16.86 10.03 -8.03
N PRO A 317 -16.44 8.78 -8.36
CA PRO A 317 -15.86 7.87 -7.39
C PRO A 317 -14.53 8.40 -6.83
N VAL A 318 -14.33 8.20 -5.53
CA VAL A 318 -13.12 8.61 -4.80
C VAL A 318 -12.32 7.36 -4.45
N PHE A 319 -11.06 7.34 -4.88
CA PHE A 319 -10.12 6.27 -4.60
C PHE A 319 -8.99 6.81 -3.72
N VAL A 320 -8.74 6.13 -2.61
CA VAL A 320 -7.58 6.41 -1.76
C VAL A 320 -6.42 5.56 -2.24
N SER A 321 -5.27 6.17 -2.49
CA SER A 321 -4.07 5.45 -2.88
C SER A 321 -2.97 5.62 -1.85
N ALA A 322 -2.43 4.50 -1.37
CA ALA A 322 -1.26 4.49 -0.49
C ALA A 322 0.02 4.98 -1.20
N GLU A 323 0.05 4.91 -2.54
CA GLU A 323 1.16 5.38 -3.35
C GLU A 323 1.13 6.91 -3.59
N MET A 324 0.07 7.60 -3.16
CA MET A 324 0.00 9.06 -3.24
C MET A 324 0.73 9.69 -2.05
N PRO A 325 1.88 10.35 -2.28
CA PRO A 325 2.65 10.96 -1.20
C PRO A 325 2.00 12.27 -0.73
N LEU A 326 2.25 12.62 0.51
CA LEU A 326 2.12 14.01 0.94
C LEU A 326 3.21 14.85 0.25
N THR A 327 2.94 16.12 0.05
CA THR A 327 3.77 17.04 -0.73
C THR A 327 4.11 18.31 0.06
N GLN A 328 4.87 19.17 -0.55
CA GLN A 328 5.03 20.57 -0.12
C GLN A 328 3.93 21.47 -0.73
N ALA A 329 3.99 22.75 -0.43
CA ALA A 329 3.01 23.72 -0.88
C ALA A 329 2.93 23.90 -2.42
N ASP A 330 3.94 23.47 -3.15
CA ASP A 330 3.99 23.49 -4.62
C ASP A 330 3.44 22.20 -5.27
N GLY A 331 2.97 21.25 -4.48
CA GLY A 331 2.47 19.96 -4.95
C GLY A 331 3.58 18.94 -5.29
N LYS A 332 4.85 19.24 -5.00
CA LYS A 332 5.98 18.35 -5.23
C LYS A 332 6.49 17.73 -3.94
N VAL A 333 7.23 16.65 -4.05
CA VAL A 333 7.90 15.99 -2.93
C VAL A 333 9.34 16.50 -2.84
N ALA A 334 9.75 16.91 -1.67
CA ALA A 334 11.14 17.30 -1.42
C ALA A 334 11.72 16.51 -0.24
N SER A 335 13.01 16.68 0.00
CA SER A 335 13.73 16.05 1.11
C SER A 335 13.32 16.54 2.50
N GLY A 336 12.54 17.63 2.57
CA GLY A 336 12.02 18.20 3.80
C GLY A 336 10.67 17.61 4.25
N ALA A 337 9.98 18.31 5.16
CA ALA A 337 8.68 17.90 5.65
C ALA A 337 7.60 18.05 4.56
N ASN A 338 7.12 16.94 4.07
CA ASN A 338 5.98 16.87 3.16
C ASN A 338 4.71 16.73 4.00
N THR A 339 3.97 17.81 4.20
CA THR A 339 2.83 17.88 5.12
C THR A 339 1.53 18.27 4.45
N LYS A 340 1.55 18.48 3.13
CA LYS A 340 0.39 18.94 2.37
C LYS A 340 -0.22 17.80 1.57
N GLY A 341 -1.54 17.69 1.67
CA GLY A 341 -2.31 16.72 0.91
C GLY A 341 -2.57 17.17 -0.52
N GLN A 342 -3.06 16.25 -1.32
CA GLN A 342 -3.41 16.47 -2.72
C GLN A 342 -4.54 15.56 -3.19
N ALA A 343 -5.26 16.03 -4.19
CA ALA A 343 -6.30 15.29 -4.88
C ALA A 343 -6.17 15.47 -6.40
N VAL A 344 -6.20 14.38 -7.14
CA VAL A 344 -6.10 14.39 -8.59
C VAL A 344 -7.42 13.92 -9.19
N CYS A 345 -8.02 14.75 -10.05
CA CYS A 345 -9.19 14.38 -10.84
C CYS A 345 -8.73 13.94 -12.23
N VAL A 346 -9.13 12.76 -12.64
CA VAL A 346 -8.67 12.15 -13.87
C VAL A 346 -9.85 11.77 -14.75
N TYR A 347 -9.78 12.13 -16.04
CA TYR A 347 -10.66 11.59 -17.07
C TYR A 347 -10.14 10.24 -17.53
N ARG A 348 -10.80 9.15 -17.08
CA ARG A 348 -10.31 7.76 -17.27
C ARG A 348 -10.15 7.34 -18.74
N PRO A 349 -11.10 7.65 -19.66
CA PRO A 349 -10.95 7.24 -21.07
C PRO A 349 -9.80 7.96 -21.78
N GLY A 350 -9.25 9.02 -21.18
CA GLY A 350 -8.16 9.79 -21.75
C GLY A 350 -6.77 9.18 -21.64
N TRP A 351 -6.65 8.05 -20.95
CA TRP A 351 -5.37 7.43 -20.64
C TRP A 351 -5.34 5.96 -21.05
N TYR A 352 -4.19 5.52 -21.56
CA TYR A 352 -3.95 4.15 -22.00
C TYR A 352 -2.68 3.59 -21.38
N VAL A 353 -2.78 2.34 -20.89
CA VAL A 353 -1.64 1.55 -20.44
C VAL A 353 -1.26 0.57 -21.53
N GLY A 354 -0.10 0.72 -22.15
CA GLY A 354 0.42 -0.19 -23.16
C GLY A 354 1.34 -1.25 -22.56
N TYR A 355 1.02 -2.53 -22.73
CA TYR A 355 1.90 -3.63 -22.32
C TYR A 355 2.68 -4.18 -23.49
N ARG A 356 4.01 -4.01 -23.48
CA ARG A 356 4.90 -4.73 -24.40
C ARG A 356 5.24 -6.12 -23.88
N ARG A 357 5.34 -6.26 -22.56
CA ARG A 357 5.51 -7.53 -21.86
C ARG A 357 4.84 -7.43 -20.47
N LYS A 358 3.93 -8.36 -20.21
CA LYS A 358 3.32 -8.54 -18.88
C LYS A 358 4.39 -8.96 -17.86
N ILE A 359 4.04 -9.03 -16.62
CA ILE A 359 4.97 -9.44 -15.55
C ILE A 359 5.50 -10.84 -15.88
N ALA A 360 6.82 -10.93 -16.03
CA ALA A 360 7.53 -12.18 -16.24
C ALA A 360 8.50 -12.38 -15.08
N VAL A 361 8.45 -13.57 -14.46
CA VAL A 361 9.33 -13.96 -13.36
C VAL A 361 10.18 -15.14 -13.85
N SER A 362 11.50 -15.00 -13.76
CA SER A 362 12.47 -16.09 -14.01
C SER A 362 13.27 -16.35 -12.75
N VAL A 363 13.70 -17.59 -12.58
CA VAL A 363 14.61 -18.02 -11.55
C VAL A 363 15.77 -18.73 -12.22
N ASP A 364 16.97 -18.20 -12.03
CA ASP A 364 18.19 -18.71 -12.62
C ASP A 364 19.14 -19.16 -11.51
N TYR A 365 19.76 -20.31 -11.67
CA TYR A 365 20.81 -20.79 -10.79
C TYR A 365 22.18 -20.27 -11.27
N LEU A 366 22.89 -19.60 -10.39
CA LEU A 366 24.23 -19.07 -10.63
C LEU A 366 25.27 -20.04 -10.03
N SER A 367 25.75 -20.96 -10.82
CA SER A 367 26.66 -22.01 -10.35
C SER A 367 27.99 -21.49 -9.78
N TYR A 368 28.44 -20.32 -10.24
CA TYR A 368 29.67 -19.70 -9.73
C TYR A 368 29.54 -19.20 -8.28
N TYR A 369 28.34 -18.82 -7.85
CA TYR A 369 28.07 -18.28 -6.51
C TYR A 369 27.24 -19.22 -5.65
N ASP A 370 26.95 -20.43 -6.12
CA ASP A 370 26.02 -21.37 -5.48
C ASP A 370 24.77 -20.68 -4.96
N SER A 371 24.09 -19.95 -5.82
CA SER A 371 22.97 -19.11 -5.45
C SER A 371 21.91 -19.07 -6.53
N TYR A 372 20.68 -18.84 -6.11
CA TYR A 372 19.56 -18.58 -7.00
C TYR A 372 19.34 -17.10 -7.17
N GLN A 373 18.99 -16.70 -8.37
CA GLN A 373 18.63 -15.34 -8.73
C GLN A 373 17.20 -15.31 -9.27
N LEU A 374 16.28 -14.70 -8.53
CA LEU A 374 14.93 -14.42 -9.00
C LEU A 374 14.93 -13.06 -9.67
N THR A 375 14.52 -13.01 -10.93
CA THR A 375 14.38 -11.78 -11.69
C THR A 375 12.94 -11.63 -12.13
N ALA A 376 12.32 -10.51 -11.76
CA ALA A 376 10.98 -10.17 -12.24
C ALA A 376 11.02 -8.89 -13.04
N THR A 377 10.34 -8.87 -14.18
CA THR A 377 10.38 -7.76 -15.14
C THR A 377 9.02 -7.53 -15.78
N VAL A 378 8.73 -6.25 -16.05
CA VAL A 378 7.57 -5.81 -16.82
C VAL A 378 8.01 -4.73 -17.80
N ARG A 379 7.37 -4.63 -18.96
CA ARG A 379 7.57 -3.52 -19.91
C ARG A 379 6.22 -2.91 -20.23
N LEU A 380 6.05 -1.67 -19.82
CA LEU A 380 4.80 -0.94 -20.00
C LEU A 380 5.06 0.49 -20.50
N ALA A 381 4.06 1.05 -21.14
CA ALA A 381 3.96 2.46 -21.52
C ALA A 381 2.70 3.05 -20.88
N PHE A 382 2.71 4.33 -20.59
CA PHE A 382 1.55 5.06 -20.15
C PHE A 382 1.46 6.36 -20.92
N VAL A 383 0.31 6.63 -21.52
CA VAL A 383 0.16 7.77 -22.41
C VAL A 383 -1.25 8.32 -22.35
N ARG A 384 -1.35 9.62 -22.56
CA ARG A 384 -2.62 10.35 -22.69
C ARG A 384 -2.81 10.79 -24.14
N PHE A 385 -4.06 10.94 -24.56
CA PHE A 385 -4.37 11.45 -25.88
C PHE A 385 -4.45 12.99 -25.93
N ASP A 386 -4.70 13.65 -24.80
CA ASP A 386 -4.78 15.11 -24.70
C ASP A 386 -4.08 15.59 -23.42
N ASN A 387 -3.60 16.83 -23.43
CA ASN A 387 -2.93 17.47 -22.29
C ASN A 387 -3.89 18.09 -21.26
N GLU A 388 -5.20 17.87 -21.40
CA GLU A 388 -6.23 18.48 -20.55
C GLU A 388 -7.08 17.46 -19.79
N VAL A 389 -6.68 16.19 -19.78
CA VAL A 389 -7.44 15.05 -19.25
C VAL A 389 -7.23 14.77 -17.76
N ALA A 390 -6.52 15.64 -17.06
CA ALA A 390 -6.36 15.56 -15.60
C ALA A 390 -6.24 16.95 -14.98
N SER A 391 -6.68 17.09 -13.74
CA SER A 391 -6.47 18.27 -12.90
C SER A 391 -6.01 17.86 -11.50
N CYS A 392 -5.35 18.76 -10.80
CA CYS A 392 -4.83 18.51 -9.46
C CYS A 392 -5.20 19.65 -8.52
N LEU A 393 -5.71 19.29 -7.35
CA LEU A 393 -5.82 20.16 -6.18
C LEU A 393 -4.67 19.81 -5.24
N TYR A 394 -3.81 20.77 -4.94
CA TYR A 394 -2.64 20.56 -4.10
C TYR A 394 -2.54 21.61 -2.99
N ASN A 395 -1.57 21.47 -2.08
CA ASN A 395 -1.40 22.32 -0.91
C ASN A 395 -2.62 22.28 0.04
N ILE A 396 -3.18 21.09 0.20
CA ILE A 396 -4.30 20.85 1.11
C ILE A 396 -3.76 20.72 2.53
N THR A 397 -4.35 21.39 3.48
CA THR A 397 -4.04 21.20 4.90
C THR A 397 -4.77 19.95 5.38
N VAL A 398 -4.01 18.95 5.84
CA VAL A 398 -4.47 17.63 6.28
C VAL A 398 -4.19 17.41 7.75
#